data_919eb8f6b45ebca6fa6a769ee9e89d31
#
_entry.id   919eb8f6b45ebca6fa6a769ee9e89d31
#
_cell.length_a   1.000
_cell.length_b   1.000
_cell.length_c   1.000
_cell.angle_alpha   90.00
_cell.angle_beta   90.00
_cell.angle_gamma   90.00
#
_symmetry.space_group_name_H-M   'P 1'
#
loop_
_entity.id
_entity.type
_entity.pdbx_description
1 polymer ?
#
loop_
_entity_poly.entity_id
_entity_poly.type
_entity_poly.pdbx_seq_one_letter_code
_entity_poly.pdbx_strand_id
1 'polypeptide(L)'
;MKDDGYPENNQKEAKRIQQRRAYRLAERRRRARRNRTITIAVAAAVIVTAILLSPVGPLKGALYSKSNSKKTTVKAADKNDSKSTKAAKVVKTTTPAVPVHVEKKSNTTPPTIGIVVDDTGNVTDKLPLWTAIDAPLCFAVMPYPPLSQQLAEQLWSAGYVVMMHVPTDNAPPNSFSGTGQLATGMDRATVFATLDTDITKVPHATGMNNHQGGRGCDQLDLMTYEVEWAKSKGLFVVDSNSSVSSKVTKACQALGLPKRLNEVFIDHQNEPDYIRGAMRELAGLARKNGTAIGICHWHRPNTATVVGEMIQTLKAEGIHFAFARDITD
;
A
#
# COMPACT_ATOMS: atom_id res chain seq x y z
N MET A 1 -50.90 -9.10 34.23
CA MET A 1 -50.07 -7.95 33.89
C MET A 1 -48.76 -8.20 34.58
N LYS A 2 -47.76 -8.61 33.81
CA LYS A 2 -46.37 -8.80 34.27
C LYS A 2 -45.55 -7.69 33.68
N ASP A 3 -44.88 -6.96 34.52
CA ASP A 3 -44.02 -5.84 34.21
C ASP A 3 -42.70 -6.34 33.68
N ASP A 4 -42.34 -5.97 32.45
CA ASP A 4 -41.20 -6.52 31.76
C ASP A 4 -39.93 -5.74 32.15
N GLY A 5 -39.15 -6.31 33.07
CA GLY A 5 -37.89 -5.82 33.61
C GLY A 5 -36.72 -5.76 32.58
N TYR A 6 -36.92 -5.13 31.39
CA TYR A 6 -35.94 -5.17 30.29
C TYR A 6 -35.04 -3.94 30.05
N PRO A 7 -35.21 -2.75 30.67
CA PRO A 7 -34.32 -1.63 30.33
C PRO A 7 -33.10 -1.40 31.23
N GLU A 8 -33.10 -1.85 32.50
CA GLU A 8 -31.98 -1.54 33.42
C GLU A 8 -30.69 -2.30 33.16
N ASN A 9 -30.77 -3.53 32.66
CA ASN A 9 -29.58 -4.37 32.43
C ASN A 9 -28.76 -3.86 31.23
N ASN A 10 -29.42 -3.38 30.18
CA ASN A 10 -28.76 -2.83 29.00
C ASN A 10 -28.05 -1.50 29.30
N GLN A 11 -28.59 -0.67 30.19
CA GLN A 11 -27.94 0.58 30.60
C GLN A 11 -26.71 0.32 31.47
N LYS A 12 -26.75 -0.67 32.35
CA LYS A 12 -25.58 -1.07 33.17
C LYS A 12 -24.47 -1.66 32.30
N GLU A 13 -24.82 -2.45 31.31
CA GLU A 13 -23.87 -3.02 30.36
C GLU A 13 -23.24 -1.94 29.45
N ALA A 14 -24.02 -1.03 28.91
CA ALA A 14 -23.55 0.11 28.13
C ALA A 14 -22.55 1.00 28.94
N LYS A 15 -22.87 1.28 30.22
CA LYS A 15 -21.96 2.00 31.12
C LYS A 15 -20.65 1.24 31.36
N ARG A 16 -20.69 -0.07 31.56
CA ARG A 16 -19.50 -0.92 31.70
C ARG A 16 -18.63 -0.89 30.43
N ILE A 17 -19.24 -0.95 29.27
CA ILE A 17 -18.54 -0.88 27.98
C ILE A 17 -17.87 0.49 27.82
N GLN A 18 -18.57 1.59 28.14
CA GLN A 18 -18.00 2.94 28.11
C GLN A 18 -16.83 3.10 29.07
N GLN A 19 -16.95 2.59 30.30
CA GLN A 19 -15.86 2.64 31.28
C GLN A 19 -14.63 1.84 30.80
N ARG A 20 -14.83 0.64 30.24
CA ARG A 20 -13.73 -0.16 29.67
C ARG A 20 -13.07 0.56 28.48
N ARG A 21 -13.85 1.22 27.63
CA ARG A 21 -13.32 2.04 26.52
C ARG A 21 -12.50 3.23 27.02
N ALA A 22 -13.01 3.96 28.00
CA ALA A 22 -12.31 5.09 28.62
C ALA A 22 -10.99 4.65 29.27
N TYR A 23 -11.00 3.52 30.01
CA TYR A 23 -9.81 2.95 30.62
C TYR A 23 -8.75 2.58 29.57
N ARG A 24 -9.13 1.86 28.50
CA ARG A 24 -8.20 1.50 27.42
C ARG A 24 -7.65 2.72 26.70
N LEU A 25 -8.45 3.75 26.51
CA LEU A 25 -8.00 5.01 25.89
C LEU A 25 -6.98 5.74 26.77
N ALA A 26 -7.22 5.79 28.08
CA ALA A 26 -6.30 6.37 29.05
C ALA A 26 -4.96 5.60 29.09
N GLU A 27 -5.02 4.26 29.05
CA GLU A 27 -3.82 3.43 29.03
C GLU A 27 -3.00 3.63 27.74
N ARG A 28 -3.67 3.70 26.58
CA ARG A 28 -3.01 4.04 25.30
C ARG A 28 -2.34 5.40 25.34
N ARG A 29 -3.00 6.44 25.90
CA ARG A 29 -2.42 7.77 26.08
C ARG A 29 -1.21 7.75 27.01
N ARG A 30 -1.24 6.95 28.09
CA ARG A 30 -0.09 6.78 28.99
C ARG A 30 1.08 6.09 28.27
N ARG A 31 0.83 5.04 27.50
CA ARG A 31 1.86 4.35 26.70
C ARG A 31 2.46 5.27 25.64
N ALA A 32 1.63 6.04 24.93
CA ALA A 32 2.09 7.00 23.92
C ALA A 32 2.97 8.10 24.54
N ARG A 33 2.57 8.65 25.71
CA ARG A 33 3.40 9.65 26.44
C ARG A 33 4.73 9.04 26.88
N ARG A 34 4.72 7.83 27.44
CA ARG A 34 5.95 7.13 27.86
C ARG A 34 6.88 6.86 26.67
N ASN A 35 6.36 6.39 25.54
CA ASN A 35 7.15 6.16 24.34
C ASN A 35 7.74 7.47 23.80
N ARG A 36 6.97 8.56 23.78
CA ARG A 36 7.46 9.89 23.36
C ARG A 36 8.59 10.38 24.28
N THR A 37 8.48 10.16 25.59
CA THR A 37 9.55 10.53 26.56
C THR A 37 10.80 9.70 26.30
N ILE A 38 10.67 8.39 26.06
CA ILE A 38 11.79 7.49 25.74
C ILE A 38 12.46 7.94 24.42
N THR A 39 11.67 8.23 23.38
CA THR A 39 12.21 8.68 22.09
C THR A 39 12.99 9.98 22.22
N ILE A 40 12.48 10.95 23.00
CA ILE A 40 13.17 12.22 23.26
C ILE A 40 14.47 11.96 24.05
N ALA A 41 14.45 11.09 25.05
CA ALA A 41 15.63 10.77 25.85
C ALA A 41 16.72 10.08 25.01
N VAL A 42 16.33 9.14 24.12
CA VAL A 42 17.26 8.47 23.20
C VAL A 42 17.85 9.46 22.21
N ALA A 43 17.03 10.34 21.62
CA ALA A 43 17.51 11.37 20.71
C ALA A 43 18.49 12.34 21.39
N ALA A 44 18.20 12.76 22.61
CA ALA A 44 19.11 13.60 23.40
C ALA A 44 20.44 12.88 23.71
N ALA A 45 20.39 11.60 24.07
CA ALA A 45 21.60 10.79 24.31
C ALA A 45 22.46 10.67 23.05
N VAL A 46 21.87 10.45 21.88
CA VAL A 46 22.58 10.38 20.60
C VAL A 46 23.26 11.71 20.27
N ILE A 47 22.59 12.84 20.49
CA ILE A 47 23.16 14.17 20.27
C ILE A 47 24.35 14.43 21.20
N VAL A 48 24.20 14.09 22.47
CA VAL A 48 25.30 14.24 23.44
C VAL A 48 26.51 13.39 23.07
N THR A 49 26.27 12.14 22.66
CA THR A 49 27.33 11.23 22.20
C THR A 49 28.04 11.77 20.95
N ALA A 50 27.28 12.32 20.01
CA ALA A 50 27.83 12.91 18.80
C ALA A 50 28.70 14.14 19.09
N ILE A 51 28.30 14.97 20.07
CA ILE A 51 29.10 16.13 20.54
C ILE A 51 30.39 15.67 21.23
N LEU A 52 30.32 14.63 22.06
CA LEU A 52 31.48 14.12 22.79
C LEU A 52 32.49 13.39 21.90
N LEU A 53 32.04 12.79 20.78
CA LEU A 53 32.88 12.10 19.82
C LEU A 53 33.33 12.97 18.62
N SER A 54 32.95 14.26 18.63
CA SER A 54 33.35 15.21 17.58
C SER A 54 34.85 15.52 17.71
N PRO A 55 35.64 15.36 16.64
CA PRO A 55 37.09 15.67 16.69
C PRO A 55 37.41 17.18 16.70
N VAL A 56 36.39 18.04 16.77
CA VAL A 56 36.57 19.49 16.87
C VAL A 56 36.62 19.86 18.33
N GLY A 57 37.86 19.95 18.86
CA GLY A 57 38.14 20.46 20.19
C GLY A 57 37.76 21.95 20.34
N PRO A 58 37.66 22.45 21.59
CA PRO A 58 37.17 23.80 21.84
C PRO A 58 38.10 24.86 21.22
N LEU A 59 37.51 25.78 20.49
CA LEU A 59 38.13 26.96 19.92
C LEU A 59 38.94 27.71 21.01
N LYS A 60 40.28 27.58 21.00
CA LYS A 60 41.17 28.57 21.59
C LYS A 60 41.40 29.68 20.57
N GLY A 61 40.93 30.86 20.88
CA GLY A 61 41.23 32.03 20.12
C GLY A 61 42.72 32.35 20.12
N ALA A 62 43.22 32.70 18.97
CA ALA A 62 44.47 33.51 18.85
C ALA A 62 44.44 34.29 17.52
N LEU A 63 44.45 35.53 17.72
CA LEU A 63 44.91 36.68 17.01
C LEU A 63 46.06 36.48 16.00
N TYR A 64 46.00 37.37 14.97
CA TYR A 64 47.13 37.88 14.16
C TYR A 64 47.47 37.07 12.88
N SER A 65 47.47 37.60 11.71
CA SER A 65 48.13 38.76 11.10
C SER A 65 47.92 38.74 9.56
N LYS A 66 47.82 39.87 8.98
CA LYS A 66 47.87 40.20 7.55
C LYS A 66 49.09 39.62 6.82
N SER A 67 48.96 39.20 5.57
CA SER A 67 49.82 39.67 4.47
C SER A 67 49.43 39.11 3.11
N ASN A 68 49.11 40.00 2.23
CA ASN A 68 49.48 40.19 0.81
C ASN A 68 49.39 39.01 -0.22
N SER A 69 48.44 39.20 -1.11
CA SER A 69 48.72 39.55 -2.52
C SER A 69 49.51 38.55 -3.40
N LYS A 70 48.80 38.00 -4.41
CA LYS A 70 49.16 38.29 -5.82
C LYS A 70 48.10 37.77 -6.78
N LYS A 71 47.63 38.70 -7.60
CA LYS A 71 46.93 38.48 -8.88
C LYS A 71 47.84 37.74 -9.84
N THR A 72 47.31 36.86 -10.62
CA THR A 72 47.80 36.64 -12.00
C THR A 72 46.65 36.30 -12.91
N THR A 73 46.37 37.25 -13.78
CA THR A 73 45.54 37.22 -14.98
C THR A 73 46.38 36.74 -16.13
N VAL A 74 45.85 35.84 -16.97
CA VAL A 74 46.20 35.72 -18.41
C VAL A 74 44.96 35.12 -19.07
N LYS A 75 44.16 35.86 -19.77
CA LYS A 75 44.12 36.34 -21.16
C LYS A 75 43.85 35.25 -22.19
N ALA A 76 42.76 35.54 -22.87
CA ALA A 76 42.13 35.01 -24.05
C ALA A 76 42.98 35.02 -25.32
N ALA A 77 42.61 34.20 -26.30
CA ALA A 77 42.69 34.42 -27.77
C ALA A 77 41.83 33.26 -28.40
N ASP A 78 40.78 33.45 -29.07
CA ASP A 78 40.37 34.15 -30.29
C ASP A 78 40.92 33.51 -31.59
N LYS A 79 39.97 33.37 -32.50
CA LYS A 79 39.98 33.31 -33.99
C LYS A 79 39.45 32.03 -34.60
N ASN A 80 38.25 32.14 -35.23
CA ASN A 80 37.92 32.47 -36.65
C ASN A 80 38.34 31.35 -37.63
N ASP A 81 37.52 30.86 -38.49
CA ASP A 81 36.90 31.44 -39.69
C ASP A 81 35.95 30.45 -40.40
N SER A 82 34.77 30.86 -40.75
CA SER A 82 34.10 31.15 -42.01
C SER A 82 34.11 30.09 -43.14
N LYS A 83 32.96 29.82 -43.70
CA LYS A 83 32.38 30.11 -45.05
C LYS A 83 31.23 29.12 -45.36
N SER A 84 30.01 29.61 -45.44
CA SER A 84 29.27 30.07 -46.66
C SER A 84 29.12 29.05 -47.79
N THR A 85 27.88 28.61 -48.05
CA THR A 85 27.26 28.74 -49.38
C THR A 85 25.74 28.44 -49.38
N LYS A 86 25.04 29.48 -49.77
CA LYS A 86 23.93 29.63 -50.71
C LYS A 86 22.66 28.78 -50.64
N ALA A 87 21.63 29.55 -50.50
CA ALA A 87 20.21 29.32 -50.65
C ALA A 87 19.78 28.73 -52.01
N ALA A 88 18.72 27.93 -51.97
CA ALA A 88 17.80 27.77 -53.08
C ALA A 88 16.37 27.99 -52.57
N LYS A 89 15.73 28.95 -53.19
CA LYS A 89 14.37 29.45 -52.99
C LYS A 89 13.40 28.53 -53.71
N VAL A 90 12.47 27.91 -53.00
CA VAL A 90 11.31 27.24 -53.64
C VAL A 90 10.02 27.91 -53.12
N VAL A 91 9.19 28.22 -54.07
CA VAL A 91 7.97 29.02 -54.03
C VAL A 91 6.88 28.26 -53.24
N LYS A 92 6.24 28.97 -52.33
CA LYS A 92 5.01 28.53 -51.65
C LYS A 92 3.81 28.67 -52.57
N THR A 93 3.11 27.55 -52.76
CA THR A 93 1.71 27.58 -53.19
C THR A 93 0.86 27.25 -51.98
N THR A 94 0.12 28.22 -51.48
CA THR A 94 -0.83 28.06 -50.36
C THR A 94 -2.18 27.61 -50.90
N THR A 95 -2.60 26.42 -50.51
CA THR A 95 -4.00 26.00 -50.56
C THR A 95 -4.53 25.98 -49.14
N PRO A 96 -5.70 26.57 -48.81
CA PRO A 96 -6.21 26.59 -47.45
C PRO A 96 -6.71 25.18 -47.11
N ALA A 97 -6.09 24.59 -46.10
CA ALA A 97 -6.57 23.34 -45.50
C ALA A 97 -7.79 23.64 -44.63
N VAL A 98 -8.92 23.05 -44.97
CA VAL A 98 -10.10 22.95 -44.13
C VAL A 98 -9.70 22.13 -42.89
N PRO A 99 -10.01 22.58 -41.66
CA PRO A 99 -9.74 21.80 -40.49
C PRO A 99 -10.68 20.58 -40.47
N VAL A 100 -10.13 19.44 -40.77
CA VAL A 100 -10.83 18.15 -40.49
C VAL A 100 -10.85 17.99 -38.98
N HIS A 101 -11.98 18.24 -38.38
CA HIS A 101 -12.26 17.84 -37.00
C HIS A 101 -12.29 16.30 -36.97
N VAL A 102 -11.15 15.72 -36.69
CA VAL A 102 -11.09 14.30 -36.34
C VAL A 102 -11.69 14.20 -34.94
N GLU A 103 -12.97 13.92 -34.85
CA GLU A 103 -13.57 13.40 -33.62
C GLU A 103 -12.81 12.13 -33.23
N LYS A 104 -11.92 12.27 -32.27
CA LYS A 104 -11.29 11.17 -31.57
C LYS A 104 -12.40 10.44 -30.85
N LYS A 105 -13.00 9.42 -31.46
CA LYS A 105 -13.84 8.44 -30.75
C LYS A 105 -12.99 7.90 -29.62
N SER A 106 -13.13 8.46 -28.44
CA SER A 106 -12.54 7.92 -27.23
C SER A 106 -13.37 6.68 -26.86
N ASN A 107 -12.94 5.53 -27.32
CA ASN A 107 -13.28 4.25 -26.71
C ASN A 107 -12.55 4.17 -25.36
N THR A 108 -12.83 5.09 -24.45
CA THR A 108 -12.25 5.04 -23.11
C THR A 108 -13.19 4.20 -22.26
N THR A 109 -12.78 2.97 -22.03
CA THR A 109 -13.27 2.21 -20.86
C THR A 109 -13.16 3.14 -19.65
N PRO A 110 -14.20 3.28 -18.83
CA PRO A 110 -14.13 4.19 -17.68
C PRO A 110 -13.01 3.78 -16.74
N PRO A 111 -12.30 4.76 -16.13
CA PRO A 111 -11.24 4.48 -15.19
C PRO A 111 -11.76 3.62 -14.05
N THR A 112 -11.08 2.51 -13.78
CA THR A 112 -11.56 1.46 -12.88
C THR A 112 -10.58 1.20 -11.73
N ILE A 113 -11.11 1.12 -10.51
CA ILE A 113 -10.35 0.85 -9.29
C ILE A 113 -10.72 -0.50 -8.71
N GLY A 114 -9.71 -1.29 -8.32
CA GLY A 114 -9.84 -2.44 -7.44
C GLY A 114 -9.37 -2.11 -6.03
N ILE A 115 -10.10 -2.54 -5.02
CA ILE A 115 -9.68 -2.38 -3.62
C ILE A 115 -9.55 -3.75 -2.97
N VAL A 116 -8.41 -3.98 -2.32
CA VAL A 116 -8.14 -5.14 -1.47
C VAL A 116 -8.08 -4.68 -0.02
N VAL A 117 -8.76 -5.42 0.86
CA VAL A 117 -8.80 -5.18 2.30
C VAL A 117 -8.01 -6.29 2.99
N ASP A 118 -6.81 -5.96 3.44
CA ASP A 118 -5.85 -6.88 4.06
C ASP A 118 -6.10 -7.07 5.57
N ASP A 119 -5.39 -8.02 6.18
CA ASP A 119 -5.37 -8.33 7.62
C ASP A 119 -6.73 -8.76 8.20
N THR A 120 -7.61 -9.32 7.39
CA THR A 120 -8.89 -9.87 7.86
C THR A 120 -8.65 -11.16 8.65
N GLY A 121 -9.35 -11.34 9.79
CA GLY A 121 -9.29 -12.60 10.54
C GLY A 121 -9.30 -12.47 12.07
N ASN A 122 -8.95 -11.31 12.63
CA ASN A 122 -8.78 -11.14 14.09
C ASN A 122 -10.00 -10.58 14.82
N VAL A 123 -10.85 -9.80 14.16
CA VAL A 123 -12.00 -9.12 14.79
C VAL A 123 -13.17 -9.04 13.83
N THR A 124 -14.39 -9.15 14.37
CA THR A 124 -15.65 -9.07 13.61
C THR A 124 -16.36 -7.72 13.73
N ASP A 125 -15.92 -6.84 14.62
CA ASP A 125 -16.55 -5.55 14.90
C ASP A 125 -16.55 -4.59 13.69
N LYS A 126 -15.72 -4.86 12.69
CA LYS A 126 -15.63 -4.09 11.45
C LYS A 126 -16.53 -4.62 10.33
N LEU A 127 -17.00 -5.86 10.44
CA LEU A 127 -17.80 -6.47 9.38
C LEU A 127 -19.01 -5.61 8.95
N PRO A 128 -19.83 -5.06 9.86
CA PRO A 128 -20.95 -4.22 9.45
C PRO A 128 -20.56 -2.95 8.69
N LEU A 129 -19.38 -2.37 9.01
CA LEU A 129 -18.86 -1.19 8.33
C LEU A 129 -18.43 -1.52 6.91
N TRP A 130 -17.72 -2.61 6.73
CA TRP A 130 -17.25 -3.06 5.42
C TRP A 130 -18.40 -3.54 4.53
N THR A 131 -19.36 -4.30 5.09
CA THR A 131 -20.49 -4.82 4.33
C THR A 131 -21.57 -3.77 4.00
N ALA A 132 -21.52 -2.60 4.64
CA ALA A 132 -22.35 -1.46 4.26
C ALA A 132 -21.82 -0.71 3.02
N ILE A 133 -20.60 -1.00 2.56
CA ILE A 133 -20.02 -0.36 1.39
C ILE A 133 -20.54 -1.03 0.12
N ASP A 134 -21.33 -0.31 -0.65
CA ASP A 134 -21.85 -0.76 -1.95
C ASP A 134 -20.75 -0.64 -3.04
N ALA A 135 -19.80 -1.57 -3.03
CA ALA A 135 -18.74 -1.67 -4.04
C ALA A 135 -18.15 -3.08 -4.07
N PRO A 136 -17.62 -3.54 -5.22
CA PRO A 136 -16.89 -4.80 -5.33
C PRO A 136 -15.53 -4.70 -4.61
N LEU A 137 -15.45 -5.25 -3.40
CA LEU A 137 -14.24 -5.31 -2.60
C LEU A 137 -13.68 -6.74 -2.55
N CYS A 138 -12.35 -6.87 -2.50
CA CYS A 138 -11.68 -8.13 -2.22
C CYS A 138 -11.16 -8.11 -0.78
N PHE A 139 -11.37 -9.19 -0.03
CA PHE A 139 -10.91 -9.30 1.35
C PHE A 139 -9.83 -10.39 1.46
N ALA A 140 -8.63 -9.98 1.84
CA ALA A 140 -7.51 -10.88 2.05
C ALA A 140 -7.49 -11.31 3.53
N VAL A 141 -7.77 -12.60 3.72
CA VAL A 141 -7.95 -13.22 5.03
C VAL A 141 -6.69 -13.96 5.42
N MET A 142 -6.15 -13.64 6.60
CA MET A 142 -5.02 -14.34 7.20
C MET A 142 -5.40 -15.80 7.54
N PRO A 143 -4.55 -16.82 7.30
CA PRO A 143 -4.92 -18.22 7.52
C PRO A 143 -5.20 -18.58 8.98
N TYR A 144 -4.45 -18.04 9.93
CA TYR A 144 -4.42 -18.54 11.32
C TYR A 144 -5.09 -17.67 12.41
N PRO A 145 -5.50 -16.44 12.20
CA PRO A 145 -6.33 -15.75 13.19
C PRO A 145 -7.61 -16.54 13.52
N PRO A 146 -8.10 -16.42 14.75
CA PRO A 146 -9.17 -17.29 15.25
C PRO A 146 -10.53 -17.14 14.55
N LEU A 147 -10.73 -16.01 13.84
CA LEU A 147 -11.99 -15.72 13.16
C LEU A 147 -11.89 -15.80 11.63
N SER A 148 -10.76 -16.30 11.10
CA SER A 148 -10.49 -16.35 9.67
C SER A 148 -11.55 -17.11 8.89
N GLN A 149 -11.86 -18.33 9.27
CA GLN A 149 -12.89 -19.12 8.61
C GLN A 149 -14.27 -18.46 8.68
N GLN A 150 -14.66 -17.98 9.87
CA GLN A 150 -15.95 -17.31 10.06
C GLN A 150 -16.09 -16.07 9.18
N LEU A 151 -15.05 -15.23 9.12
CA LEU A 151 -15.07 -14.01 8.32
C LEU A 151 -15.04 -14.32 6.83
N ALA A 152 -14.25 -15.30 6.40
CA ALA A 152 -14.25 -15.75 5.01
C ALA A 152 -15.64 -16.20 4.54
N GLU A 153 -16.33 -17.03 5.34
CA GLU A 153 -17.71 -17.47 5.07
C GLU A 153 -18.69 -16.30 5.01
N GLN A 154 -18.63 -15.37 5.95
CA GLN A 154 -19.55 -14.22 6.03
C GLN A 154 -19.33 -13.25 4.85
N LEU A 155 -18.08 -12.98 4.49
CA LEU A 155 -17.73 -12.11 3.38
C LEU A 155 -18.11 -12.72 2.03
N TRP A 156 -17.83 -14.02 1.85
CA TRP A 156 -18.26 -14.73 0.65
C TRP A 156 -19.79 -14.76 0.51
N SER A 157 -20.50 -15.05 1.60
CA SER A 157 -21.98 -15.06 1.62
C SER A 157 -22.57 -13.68 1.34
N ALA A 158 -21.86 -12.60 1.67
CA ALA A 158 -22.22 -11.22 1.34
C ALA A 158 -21.87 -10.81 -0.09
N GLY A 159 -21.30 -11.72 -0.93
CA GLY A 159 -20.99 -11.48 -2.33
C GLY A 159 -19.62 -10.88 -2.62
N TYR A 160 -18.76 -10.80 -1.61
CA TYR A 160 -17.39 -10.31 -1.79
C TYR A 160 -16.43 -11.40 -2.27
N VAL A 161 -15.32 -10.97 -2.85
CA VAL A 161 -14.22 -11.87 -3.21
C VAL A 161 -13.34 -12.12 -1.98
N VAL A 162 -13.14 -13.38 -1.64
CA VAL A 162 -12.21 -13.81 -0.60
C VAL A 162 -10.87 -14.16 -1.24
N MET A 163 -9.79 -13.69 -0.61
CA MET A 163 -8.40 -13.98 -0.95
C MET A 163 -7.68 -14.55 0.27
N MET A 164 -6.66 -15.37 0.06
CA MET A 164 -5.74 -15.77 1.12
C MET A 164 -4.64 -14.72 1.27
N HIS A 165 -4.46 -14.19 2.48
CA HIS A 165 -3.40 -13.24 2.82
C HIS A 165 -2.20 -13.99 3.40
N VAL A 166 -1.20 -14.26 2.55
CA VAL A 166 -0.11 -15.19 2.84
C VAL A 166 0.96 -14.53 3.71
N PRO A 167 1.19 -15.02 4.93
CA PRO A 167 2.31 -14.55 5.72
C PRO A 167 3.63 -14.81 4.99
N THR A 168 4.43 -13.77 4.77
CA THR A 168 5.70 -13.87 4.07
C THR A 168 6.77 -13.15 4.88
N ASP A 169 7.97 -13.73 5.03
CA ASP A 169 8.96 -13.24 5.96
C ASP A 169 9.41 -11.79 5.65
N ASN A 170 9.65 -11.07 6.72
CA ASN A 170 10.05 -9.67 6.65
C ASN A 170 11.54 -9.51 6.98
N ALA A 171 12.08 -8.32 6.77
CA ALA A 171 13.46 -8.00 7.16
C ALA A 171 13.60 -7.95 8.69
N PRO A 172 14.78 -8.36 9.25
CA PRO A 172 15.06 -8.16 10.67
C PRO A 172 14.85 -6.69 11.10
N PRO A 173 14.44 -6.42 12.36
CA PRO A 173 14.30 -7.39 13.46
C PRO A 173 12.95 -8.12 13.49
N ASN A 174 11.98 -7.81 12.65
CA ASN A 174 10.64 -8.36 12.66
C ASN A 174 10.42 -9.31 11.48
N SER A 175 11.25 -10.35 11.37
CA SER A 175 11.18 -11.30 10.26
C SER A 175 9.97 -12.24 10.30
N PHE A 176 9.32 -12.40 11.46
CA PHE A 176 8.15 -13.26 11.59
C PHE A 176 6.87 -12.49 11.26
N SER A 177 6.15 -12.93 10.24
CA SER A 177 4.89 -12.34 9.75
C SER A 177 3.64 -13.12 10.17
N GLY A 178 3.79 -14.25 10.82
CA GLY A 178 2.68 -15.08 11.31
C GLY A 178 2.90 -16.58 11.08
N THR A 179 2.00 -17.38 11.66
CA THR A 179 1.96 -18.83 11.41
C THR A 179 1.65 -19.08 9.94
N GLY A 180 2.22 -20.16 9.36
CA GLY A 180 2.10 -20.45 7.93
C GLY A 180 3.00 -19.58 7.04
N GLN A 181 3.98 -18.91 7.64
CA GLN A 181 4.86 -18.00 6.93
C GLN A 181 5.69 -18.71 5.86
N LEU A 182 5.72 -18.14 4.66
CA LEU A 182 6.73 -18.43 3.67
C LEU A 182 8.04 -17.73 4.04
N ALA A 183 9.12 -18.47 4.17
CA ALA A 183 10.43 -17.95 4.59
C ALA A 183 11.47 -18.05 3.47
N THR A 184 12.34 -17.06 3.42
CA THR A 184 13.51 -17.07 2.53
C THR A 184 14.30 -18.36 2.68
N GLY A 185 14.60 -19.02 1.56
CA GLY A 185 15.34 -20.28 1.53
C GLY A 185 14.48 -21.56 1.60
N MET A 186 13.14 -21.43 1.71
CA MET A 186 12.27 -22.59 1.53
C MET A 186 12.39 -23.13 0.12
N ASP A 187 12.45 -24.45 0.02
CA ASP A 187 12.36 -25.13 -1.27
C ASP A 187 10.91 -25.19 -1.78
N ARG A 188 10.74 -25.56 -3.04
CA ARG A 188 9.44 -25.65 -3.69
C ARG A 188 8.46 -26.58 -2.97
N ALA A 189 8.93 -27.74 -2.50
CA ALA A 189 8.07 -28.73 -1.84
C ALA A 189 7.53 -28.17 -0.51
N THR A 190 8.38 -27.51 0.26
CA THR A 190 8.02 -26.87 1.53
C THR A 190 7.01 -25.72 1.31
N VAL A 191 7.22 -24.87 0.28
CA VAL A 191 6.27 -23.79 -0.07
C VAL A 191 4.91 -24.38 -0.41
N PHE A 192 4.86 -25.41 -1.26
CA PHE A 192 3.60 -26.05 -1.65
C PHE A 192 2.88 -26.68 -0.47
N ALA A 193 3.58 -27.40 0.40
CA ALA A 193 2.99 -28.01 1.59
C ALA A 193 2.45 -26.97 2.58
N THR A 194 3.16 -25.87 2.76
CA THR A 194 2.72 -24.74 3.60
C THR A 194 1.44 -24.13 3.05
N LEU A 195 1.42 -23.77 1.78
CA LEU A 195 0.27 -23.14 1.14
C LEU A 195 -0.94 -24.09 1.02
N ASP A 196 -0.73 -25.40 0.82
CA ASP A 196 -1.78 -26.40 0.84
C ASP A 196 -2.43 -26.52 2.23
N THR A 197 -1.67 -26.27 3.28
CA THR A 197 -2.21 -26.22 4.66
C THR A 197 -2.96 -24.91 4.90
N ASP A 198 -2.38 -23.80 4.51
CA ASP A 198 -2.92 -22.46 4.77
C ASP A 198 -4.25 -22.23 4.06
N ILE A 199 -4.39 -22.66 2.80
CA ILE A 199 -5.62 -22.46 2.03
C ILE A 199 -6.82 -23.17 2.68
N THR A 200 -6.61 -24.26 3.44
CA THR A 200 -7.69 -24.94 4.17
C THR A 200 -8.30 -24.08 5.27
N LYS A 201 -7.61 -23.03 5.70
CA LYS A 201 -8.04 -22.09 6.75
C LYS A 201 -8.82 -20.90 6.18
N VAL A 202 -8.82 -20.71 4.87
CA VAL A 202 -9.49 -19.59 4.21
C VAL A 202 -10.45 -20.13 3.15
N PRO A 203 -11.65 -20.59 3.57
CA PRO A 203 -12.65 -21.11 2.64
C PRO A 203 -13.04 -20.06 1.59
N HIS A 204 -13.42 -20.52 0.41
CA HIS A 204 -13.82 -19.68 -0.73
C HIS A 204 -12.74 -18.75 -1.30
N ALA A 205 -11.49 -18.89 -0.90
CA ALA A 205 -10.41 -18.09 -1.48
C ALA A 205 -10.27 -18.39 -2.98
N THR A 206 -10.36 -17.34 -3.79
CA THR A 206 -10.17 -17.38 -5.24
C THR A 206 -8.94 -16.60 -5.70
N GLY A 207 -8.24 -15.97 -4.79
CA GLY A 207 -7.00 -15.24 -5.03
C GLY A 207 -6.13 -15.19 -3.81
N MET A 208 -4.97 -14.56 -3.94
CA MET A 208 -4.02 -14.37 -2.84
C MET A 208 -3.18 -13.10 -3.02
N ASN A 209 -2.62 -12.64 -1.90
CA ASN A 209 -1.58 -11.62 -1.84
C ASN A 209 -0.70 -11.82 -0.60
N ASN A 210 0.41 -11.09 -0.50
CA ASN A 210 1.38 -11.28 0.59
C ASN A 210 1.09 -10.37 1.79
N HIS A 211 1.11 -10.95 2.99
CA HIS A 211 1.18 -10.21 4.24
C HIS A 211 2.63 -9.92 4.60
N GLN A 212 2.97 -8.64 4.78
CA GLN A 212 4.34 -8.16 4.99
C GLN A 212 5.26 -8.51 3.81
N GLY A 213 6.26 -9.38 3.99
CA GLY A 213 7.07 -9.89 2.90
C GLY A 213 8.23 -8.98 2.46
N GLY A 214 8.67 -8.03 3.30
CA GLY A 214 9.73 -7.09 2.93
C GLY A 214 11.07 -7.74 2.57
N ARG A 215 11.28 -9.03 2.89
CA ARG A 215 12.45 -9.82 2.48
C ARG A 215 12.06 -11.00 1.58
N GLY A 216 11.00 -11.72 1.94
CA GLY A 216 10.56 -12.88 1.18
C GLY A 216 10.10 -12.52 -0.22
N CYS A 217 9.36 -11.42 -0.37
CA CYS A 217 8.93 -10.93 -1.68
C CYS A 217 10.08 -10.49 -2.59
N ASP A 218 11.28 -10.23 -2.05
CA ASP A 218 12.49 -9.92 -2.83
C ASP A 218 13.17 -11.16 -3.42
N GLN A 219 12.77 -12.37 -3.00
CA GLN A 219 13.35 -13.63 -3.45
C GLN A 219 12.59 -14.20 -4.65
N LEU A 220 13.21 -14.15 -5.83
CA LEU A 220 12.55 -14.58 -7.07
C LEU A 220 12.12 -16.06 -7.01
N ASP A 221 12.96 -16.93 -6.47
CA ASP A 221 12.66 -18.36 -6.41
C ASP A 221 11.46 -18.63 -5.51
N LEU A 222 11.44 -18.03 -4.30
CA LEU A 222 10.32 -18.14 -3.37
C LEU A 222 9.02 -17.65 -3.99
N MET A 223 9.02 -16.47 -4.62
CA MET A 223 7.84 -15.91 -5.30
C MET A 223 7.45 -16.72 -6.53
N THR A 224 8.40 -17.32 -7.23
CA THR A 224 8.10 -18.23 -8.35
C THR A 224 7.35 -19.47 -7.85
N TYR A 225 7.79 -20.10 -6.77
CA TYR A 225 7.13 -21.27 -6.19
C TYR A 225 5.73 -20.93 -5.68
N GLU A 226 5.58 -19.79 -5.01
CA GLU A 226 4.29 -19.30 -4.52
C GLU A 226 3.29 -19.06 -5.66
N VAL A 227 3.70 -18.34 -6.71
CA VAL A 227 2.86 -18.02 -7.87
C VAL A 227 2.56 -19.28 -8.70
N GLU A 228 3.51 -20.20 -8.82
CA GLU A 228 3.29 -21.51 -9.46
C GLU A 228 2.22 -22.31 -8.73
N TRP A 229 2.29 -22.35 -7.39
CA TRP A 229 1.26 -22.98 -6.58
C TRP A 229 -0.10 -22.30 -6.79
N ALA A 230 -0.17 -20.97 -6.71
CA ALA A 230 -1.40 -20.21 -6.93
C ALA A 230 -2.01 -20.53 -8.30
N LYS A 231 -1.21 -20.55 -9.36
CA LYS A 231 -1.63 -20.92 -10.70
C LYS A 231 -2.19 -22.34 -10.76
N SER A 232 -1.55 -23.30 -10.07
CA SER A 232 -2.02 -24.69 -10.02
C SER A 232 -3.39 -24.85 -9.35
N LYS A 233 -3.74 -23.92 -8.44
CA LYS A 233 -5.04 -23.86 -7.74
C LYS A 233 -6.07 -22.98 -8.46
N GLY A 234 -5.71 -22.33 -9.58
CA GLY A 234 -6.59 -21.40 -10.28
C GLY A 234 -6.81 -20.07 -9.55
N LEU A 235 -5.92 -19.70 -8.63
CA LEU A 235 -6.02 -18.45 -7.88
C LEU A 235 -5.42 -17.28 -8.67
N PHE A 236 -6.06 -16.11 -8.63
CA PHE A 236 -5.41 -14.88 -9.07
C PHE A 236 -4.46 -14.37 -8.00
N VAL A 237 -3.43 -13.64 -8.41
CA VAL A 237 -2.41 -13.09 -7.51
C VAL A 237 -2.39 -11.57 -7.61
N VAL A 238 -2.34 -10.90 -6.45
CA VAL A 238 -2.07 -9.46 -6.34
C VAL A 238 -0.73 -9.27 -5.65
N ASP A 239 0.20 -8.58 -6.29
CA ASP A 239 1.44 -8.15 -5.65
C ASP A 239 1.12 -7.02 -4.67
N SER A 240 1.27 -7.27 -3.37
CA SER A 240 1.03 -6.25 -2.33
C SER A 240 2.02 -5.09 -2.41
N ASN A 241 3.13 -5.26 -3.16
CA ASN A 241 4.17 -4.24 -3.32
C ASN A 241 4.72 -3.77 -1.95
N SER A 242 4.84 -4.70 -1.03
CA SER A 242 5.34 -4.45 0.34
C SER A 242 6.84 -4.21 0.39
N SER A 243 7.55 -4.49 -0.69
CA SER A 243 8.95 -4.15 -0.95
C SER A 243 9.10 -3.49 -2.32
N VAL A 244 9.96 -2.49 -2.39
CA VAL A 244 10.33 -1.84 -3.67
C VAL A 244 11.04 -2.78 -4.64
N SER A 245 11.53 -3.92 -4.15
CA SER A 245 12.24 -4.96 -4.90
C SER A 245 11.37 -6.19 -5.17
N SER A 246 10.07 -6.15 -4.87
CA SER A 246 9.15 -7.29 -4.99
C SER A 246 9.32 -8.03 -6.32
N LYS A 247 9.33 -9.34 -6.25
CA LYS A 247 9.45 -10.27 -7.38
C LYS A 247 8.12 -10.94 -7.74
N VAL A 248 7.05 -10.68 -7.00
CA VAL A 248 5.72 -11.28 -7.23
C VAL A 248 5.24 -10.98 -8.65
N THR A 249 5.23 -9.71 -9.06
CA THR A 249 4.85 -9.31 -10.43
C THR A 249 5.72 -9.99 -11.48
N LYS A 250 7.05 -10.10 -11.26
CA LYS A 250 7.96 -10.77 -12.19
C LYS A 250 7.66 -12.27 -12.29
N ALA A 251 7.37 -12.93 -11.17
CA ALA A 251 6.97 -14.33 -11.15
C ALA A 251 5.63 -14.56 -11.88
N CYS A 252 4.63 -13.69 -11.65
CA CYS A 252 3.37 -13.72 -12.37
C CYS A 252 3.57 -13.65 -13.89
N GLN A 253 4.33 -12.69 -14.36
CA GLN A 253 4.62 -12.51 -15.79
C GLN A 253 5.34 -13.74 -16.40
N ALA A 254 6.35 -14.28 -15.69
CA ALA A 254 7.08 -15.47 -16.15
C ALA A 254 6.17 -16.71 -16.28
N LEU A 255 5.12 -16.79 -15.46
CA LEU A 255 4.17 -17.89 -15.44
C LEU A 255 2.89 -17.60 -16.27
N GLY A 256 2.83 -16.48 -16.98
CA GLY A 256 1.70 -16.09 -17.83
C GLY A 256 0.44 -15.70 -17.04
N LEU A 257 0.58 -15.22 -15.81
CA LEU A 257 -0.50 -14.61 -15.04
C LEU A 257 -0.54 -13.10 -15.29
N PRO A 258 -1.74 -12.50 -15.32
CA PRO A 258 -1.88 -11.05 -15.42
C PRO A 258 -1.16 -10.33 -14.28
N LYS A 259 -0.57 -9.20 -14.59
CA LYS A 259 -0.03 -8.30 -13.57
C LYS A 259 -1.19 -7.64 -12.79
N ARG A 260 -1.13 -7.73 -11.48
CA ARG A 260 -2.00 -7.02 -10.54
C ARG A 260 -1.11 -6.52 -9.42
N LEU A 261 -0.91 -5.23 -9.36
CA LEU A 261 0.04 -4.58 -8.46
C LEU A 261 -0.68 -3.57 -7.57
N ASN A 262 -0.42 -3.60 -6.28
CA ASN A 262 -0.81 -2.50 -5.40
C ASN A 262 -0.04 -1.22 -5.73
N GLU A 263 -0.75 -0.18 -6.10
CA GLU A 263 -0.16 1.11 -6.45
C GLU A 263 -0.25 2.12 -5.31
N VAL A 264 -1.20 1.95 -4.39
CA VAL A 264 -1.40 2.86 -3.26
C VAL A 264 -1.82 2.10 -2.00
N PHE A 265 -1.06 2.25 -0.93
CA PHE A 265 -1.53 1.88 0.42
C PHE A 265 -2.45 3.00 0.93
N ILE A 266 -3.76 2.75 0.88
CA ILE A 266 -4.81 3.75 1.12
C ILE A 266 -4.78 4.29 2.55
N ASP A 267 -4.39 3.47 3.52
CA ASP A 267 -4.41 3.78 4.95
C ASP A 267 -3.04 3.60 5.62
N HIS A 268 -1.96 3.88 4.90
CA HIS A 268 -0.60 3.86 5.47
C HIS A 268 -0.53 4.71 6.75
N GLN A 269 -1.22 5.84 6.76
CA GLN A 269 -1.56 6.60 7.97
C GLN A 269 -3.07 6.50 8.21
N ASN A 270 -3.48 6.33 9.48
CA ASN A 270 -4.89 6.10 9.81
C ASN A 270 -5.68 7.42 10.04
N GLU A 271 -5.23 8.53 9.50
CA GLU A 271 -5.90 9.82 9.54
C GLU A 271 -6.90 9.93 8.37
N PRO A 272 -8.14 10.39 8.62
CA PRO A 272 -9.15 10.49 7.59
C PRO A 272 -8.71 11.27 6.35
N ASP A 273 -7.99 12.38 6.54
CA ASP A 273 -7.54 13.22 5.43
C ASP A 273 -6.44 12.53 4.60
N TYR A 274 -5.56 11.75 5.24
CA TYR A 274 -4.61 10.92 4.52
C TYR A 274 -5.31 9.89 3.64
N ILE A 275 -6.29 9.16 4.20
CA ILE A 275 -7.07 8.15 3.46
C ILE A 275 -7.80 8.79 2.28
N ARG A 276 -8.42 9.96 2.45
CA ARG A 276 -9.05 10.70 1.35
C ARG A 276 -8.04 11.09 0.26
N GLY A 277 -6.85 11.56 0.65
CA GLY A 277 -5.77 11.90 -0.25
C GLY A 277 -5.32 10.68 -1.06
N ALA A 278 -5.06 9.55 -0.40
CA ALA A 278 -4.67 8.30 -1.02
C ALA A 278 -5.72 7.75 -2.01
N MET A 279 -7.02 7.85 -1.65
CA MET A 279 -8.10 7.48 -2.58
C MET A 279 -8.17 8.39 -3.82
N ARG A 280 -7.86 9.68 -3.68
CA ARG A 280 -7.76 10.59 -4.84
C ARG A 280 -6.52 10.31 -5.69
N GLU A 281 -5.40 9.97 -5.07
CA GLU A 281 -4.19 9.51 -5.77
C GLU A 281 -4.49 8.27 -6.60
N LEU A 282 -5.12 7.26 -6.00
CA LEU A 282 -5.54 6.04 -6.67
C LEU A 282 -6.47 6.33 -7.86
N ALA A 283 -7.44 7.24 -7.69
CA ALA A 283 -8.31 7.68 -8.78
C ALA A 283 -7.55 8.41 -9.90
N GLY A 284 -6.52 9.18 -9.56
CA GLY A 284 -5.62 9.81 -10.52
C GLY A 284 -4.85 8.78 -11.36
N LEU A 285 -4.36 7.73 -10.72
CA LEU A 285 -3.69 6.60 -11.39
C LEU A 285 -4.66 5.86 -12.31
N ALA A 286 -5.86 5.54 -11.85
CA ALA A 286 -6.88 4.91 -12.69
C ALA A 286 -7.25 5.77 -13.92
N ARG A 287 -7.40 7.09 -13.77
CA ARG A 287 -7.63 8.00 -14.90
C ARG A 287 -6.48 8.02 -15.90
N LYS A 288 -5.25 7.90 -15.41
CA LYS A 288 -4.04 7.90 -16.25
C LYS A 288 -3.82 6.58 -16.97
N ASN A 289 -3.98 5.46 -16.25
CA ASN A 289 -3.58 4.14 -16.70
C ASN A 289 -4.77 3.30 -17.22
N GLY A 290 -6.02 3.75 -17.00
CA GLY A 290 -7.24 2.97 -17.24
C GLY A 290 -7.70 2.21 -16.01
N THR A 291 -6.78 1.62 -15.28
CA THR A 291 -7.04 0.85 -14.04
C THR A 291 -6.06 1.21 -12.94
N ALA A 292 -6.41 0.92 -11.68
CA ALA A 292 -5.51 0.95 -10.54
C ALA A 292 -5.99 0.02 -9.43
N ILE A 293 -5.06 -0.54 -8.64
CA ILE A 293 -5.36 -1.34 -7.45
C ILE A 293 -4.79 -0.64 -6.23
N GLY A 294 -5.60 -0.53 -5.18
CA GLY A 294 -5.18 -0.04 -3.87
C GLY A 294 -5.45 -1.04 -2.77
N ILE A 295 -4.60 -1.02 -1.75
CA ILE A 295 -4.73 -1.86 -0.55
C ILE A 295 -5.00 -1.00 0.67
N CYS A 296 -5.92 -1.47 1.53
CA CYS A 296 -6.16 -0.93 2.86
C CYS A 296 -6.31 -2.09 3.86
N HIS A 297 -6.45 -1.77 5.17
CA HIS A 297 -6.40 -2.80 6.19
C HIS A 297 -7.69 -2.86 7.02
N TRP A 298 -8.15 -4.08 7.27
CA TRP A 298 -9.38 -4.41 8.00
C TRP A 298 -9.46 -3.77 9.38
N HIS A 299 -8.39 -3.81 10.13
CA HIS A 299 -8.36 -3.44 11.55
C HIS A 299 -8.23 -1.94 11.83
N ARG A 300 -7.96 -1.12 10.82
CA ARG A 300 -7.73 0.32 10.98
C ARG A 300 -9.04 1.05 11.31
N PRO A 301 -9.07 1.88 12.37
CA PRO A 301 -10.33 2.45 12.87
C PRO A 301 -11.11 3.32 11.89
N ASN A 302 -10.42 4.09 11.04
CA ASN A 302 -11.06 5.07 10.16
C ASN A 302 -11.28 4.55 8.74
N THR A 303 -10.60 3.46 8.36
CA THR A 303 -10.48 3.05 6.96
C THR A 303 -11.83 2.72 6.34
N ALA A 304 -12.61 1.81 6.93
CA ALA A 304 -13.90 1.41 6.35
C ALA A 304 -14.84 2.59 6.10
N THR A 305 -14.95 3.50 7.07
CA THR A 305 -15.81 4.68 6.96
C THR A 305 -15.37 5.60 5.84
N VAL A 306 -14.08 6.00 5.84
CA VAL A 306 -13.56 6.97 4.88
C VAL A 306 -13.48 6.39 3.46
N VAL A 307 -13.11 5.12 3.32
CA VAL A 307 -13.12 4.42 2.02
C VAL A 307 -14.53 4.37 1.47
N GLY A 308 -15.53 4.02 2.30
CA GLY A 308 -16.93 4.02 1.89
C GLY A 308 -17.42 5.39 1.39
N GLU A 309 -17.12 6.48 2.12
CA GLU A 309 -17.42 7.86 1.71
C GLU A 309 -16.76 8.20 0.36
N MET A 310 -15.48 7.86 0.22
CA MET A 310 -14.71 8.17 -0.99
C MET A 310 -15.15 7.35 -2.20
N ILE A 311 -15.58 6.11 -2.03
CA ILE A 311 -16.13 5.30 -3.11
C ILE A 311 -17.37 5.99 -3.70
N GLN A 312 -18.30 6.49 -2.87
CA GLN A 312 -19.47 7.20 -3.35
C GLN A 312 -19.09 8.50 -4.09
N THR A 313 -18.15 9.26 -3.54
CA THR A 313 -17.61 10.47 -4.17
C THR A 313 -17.00 10.17 -5.54
N LEU A 314 -16.14 9.18 -5.63
CA LEU A 314 -15.43 8.83 -6.85
C LEU A 314 -16.35 8.18 -7.89
N LYS A 315 -17.36 7.40 -7.49
CA LYS A 315 -18.43 6.94 -8.39
C LYS A 315 -19.16 8.12 -9.06
N ALA A 316 -19.48 9.15 -8.29
CA ALA A 316 -20.11 10.36 -8.82
C ALA A 316 -19.18 11.14 -9.77
N GLU A 317 -17.88 11.00 -9.64
CA GLU A 317 -16.84 11.55 -10.51
C GLU A 317 -16.54 10.67 -11.75
N GLY A 318 -17.30 9.59 -11.96
CA GLY A 318 -17.15 8.68 -13.12
C GLY A 318 -16.08 7.61 -12.97
N ILE A 319 -15.59 7.33 -11.76
CA ILE A 319 -14.71 6.19 -11.48
C ILE A 319 -15.58 4.93 -11.31
N HIS A 320 -15.21 3.86 -11.96
CA HIS A 320 -15.77 2.55 -11.75
C HIS A 320 -14.98 1.78 -10.68
N PHE A 321 -15.67 0.86 -10.00
CA PHE A 321 -15.04 -0.08 -9.07
C PHE A 321 -15.30 -1.49 -9.55
N ALA A 322 -14.27 -2.33 -9.52
CA ALA A 322 -14.32 -3.75 -9.89
C ALA A 322 -13.57 -4.58 -8.85
N PHE A 323 -13.84 -5.89 -8.80
CA PHE A 323 -12.99 -6.76 -8.01
C PHE A 323 -11.56 -6.75 -8.57
N ALA A 324 -10.57 -6.80 -7.69
CA ALA A 324 -9.16 -6.81 -8.12
C ALA A 324 -8.84 -7.97 -9.08
N ARG A 325 -9.58 -9.09 -9.01
CA ARG A 325 -9.44 -10.21 -9.94
C ARG A 325 -9.79 -9.83 -11.39
N ASP A 326 -10.70 -8.87 -11.57
CA ASP A 326 -11.21 -8.46 -12.88
C ASP A 326 -10.39 -7.31 -13.49
N ILE A 327 -9.41 -6.80 -12.74
CA ILE A 327 -8.46 -5.79 -13.20
C ILE A 327 -7.26 -6.50 -13.82
N THR A 328 -6.98 -6.17 -15.06
CA THR A 328 -5.80 -6.61 -15.81
C THR A 328 -5.22 -5.40 -16.54
N ASP A 329 -3.90 -5.34 -16.61
CA ASP A 329 -3.19 -4.36 -17.46
C ASP A 329 -3.41 -4.67 -18.94
#